data_682c72570b62cf22eca16a79cc4ae5ee
#
_entry.id   682c72570b62cf22eca16a79cc4ae5ee
#
_cell.length_a   1.000
_cell.length_b   1.000
_cell.length_c   1.000
_cell.angle_alpha   90.00
_cell.angle_beta   90.00
_cell.angle_gamma   90.00
#
_symmetry.space_group_name_H-M   'P 1'
#
loop_
_entity.id
_entity.type
_entity.pdbx_description
1 polymer ?
#
loop_
_entity_poly.entity_id
_entity_poly.type
_entity_poly.pdbx_seq_one_letter_code
_entity_poly.pdbx_strand_id
1 'polypeptide(L)'
;SIRLEVKLDQDTVWLNRQQMAQLFGRDIKTIGKHINNALHEELASDPTGANFATIENSKNPTVAKFAIVQKEGGRLVTRQVEFYSLDVVLSVGYRVKSNRGIQFRRWANVVLRDYLLQGYSVNRHLIALQENMDKRMTHIEDIQAKQQQQLDFFIRTSTPPAEMVFFEGD
;
A
#
# COMPACT_ATOMS: atom_id res chain seq x y z
N SER A 1 -0.49 -21.75 7.26
CA SER A 1 -0.53 -20.38 6.70
C SER A 1 -0.24 -20.45 5.21
N ILE A 2 -1.04 -19.74 4.40
CA ILE A 2 -0.84 -19.67 2.97
C ILE A 2 -0.05 -18.39 2.70
N ARG A 3 1.11 -18.53 2.06
CA ARG A 3 1.84 -17.38 1.52
C ARG A 3 1.46 -17.23 0.05
N LEU A 4 0.97 -16.07 -0.32
CA LEU A 4 0.68 -15.68 -1.69
C LEU A 4 1.61 -14.52 -2.04
N GLU A 5 2.36 -14.68 -3.12
CA GLU A 5 3.04 -13.54 -3.73
C GLU A 5 1.99 -12.74 -4.50
N VAL A 6 1.76 -11.51 -4.07
CA VAL A 6 0.80 -10.60 -4.69
C VAL A 6 1.54 -9.47 -5.38
N LYS A 7 1.04 -9.02 -6.50
CA LYS A 7 1.55 -7.85 -7.18
C LYS A 7 0.89 -6.60 -6.59
N LEU A 8 1.71 -5.68 -6.09
CA LEU A 8 1.27 -4.35 -5.66
C LEU A 8 1.59 -3.36 -6.77
N ASP A 9 0.59 -2.65 -7.25
CA ASP A 9 0.75 -1.61 -8.27
C ASP A 9 -0.36 -0.57 -8.09
N GLN A 10 -0.02 0.72 -8.17
CA GLN A 10 -0.94 1.84 -8.04
C GLN A 10 -1.85 1.77 -6.79
N ASP A 11 -1.27 1.47 -5.63
CA ASP A 11 -1.96 1.38 -4.33
C ASP A 11 -3.04 0.28 -4.22
N THR A 12 -3.07 -0.68 -5.15
CA THR A 12 -3.97 -1.82 -5.10
C THR A 12 -3.24 -3.16 -5.20
N VAL A 13 -3.93 -4.21 -4.78
CA VAL A 13 -3.45 -5.59 -4.82
C VAL A 13 -4.02 -6.28 -6.05
N TRP A 14 -3.16 -6.94 -6.81
CA TRP A 14 -3.53 -7.66 -8.01
C TRP A 14 -3.36 -9.16 -7.83
N LEU A 15 -4.42 -9.94 -8.08
CA LEU A 15 -4.40 -11.40 -8.04
C LEU A 15 -4.93 -11.99 -9.34
N ASN A 16 -4.29 -13.06 -9.81
CA ASN A 16 -4.82 -13.86 -10.92
C ASN A 16 -5.82 -14.92 -10.44
N ARG A 17 -6.49 -15.59 -11.37
CA ARG A 17 -7.50 -16.64 -11.06
C ARG A 17 -6.92 -17.79 -10.23
N GLN A 18 -5.68 -18.17 -10.48
CA GLN A 18 -5.03 -19.27 -9.79
C GLN A 18 -4.72 -18.90 -8.34
N GLN A 19 -4.23 -17.68 -8.09
CA GLN A 19 -3.98 -17.15 -6.76
C GLN A 19 -5.29 -17.03 -5.95
N MET A 20 -6.38 -16.56 -6.58
CA MET A 20 -7.71 -16.54 -5.93
C MET A 20 -8.24 -17.93 -5.63
N ALA A 21 -8.05 -18.90 -6.53
CA ALA A 21 -8.42 -20.29 -6.30
C ALA A 21 -7.70 -20.86 -5.07
N GLN A 22 -6.42 -20.57 -4.94
CA GLN A 22 -5.61 -20.96 -3.79
C GLN A 22 -6.04 -20.21 -2.51
N LEU A 23 -6.30 -18.90 -2.59
CA LEU A 23 -6.74 -18.08 -1.47
C LEU A 23 -8.05 -18.59 -0.88
N PHE A 24 -9.05 -18.80 -1.73
CA PHE A 24 -10.40 -19.17 -1.29
C PHE A 24 -10.63 -20.69 -1.20
N GLY A 25 -9.65 -21.51 -1.58
CA GLY A 25 -9.76 -22.98 -1.54
C GLY A 25 -10.86 -23.52 -2.45
N ARG A 26 -10.93 -22.99 -3.69
CA ARG A 26 -11.86 -23.41 -4.74
C ARG A 26 -11.12 -23.65 -6.05
N ASP A 27 -11.76 -24.40 -6.95
CA ASP A 27 -11.23 -24.63 -8.28
C ASP A 27 -11.28 -23.35 -9.13
N ILE A 28 -10.38 -23.27 -10.12
CA ILE A 28 -10.21 -22.09 -10.99
C ILE A 28 -11.47 -21.80 -11.80
N LYS A 29 -12.23 -22.83 -12.19
CA LYS A 29 -13.47 -22.69 -12.98
C LYS A 29 -14.57 -22.00 -12.14
N THR A 30 -14.72 -22.41 -10.89
CA THR A 30 -15.67 -21.80 -9.95
C THR A 30 -15.28 -20.34 -9.66
N ILE A 31 -13.99 -20.08 -9.43
CA ILE A 31 -13.48 -18.71 -9.26
C ILE A 31 -13.77 -17.87 -10.51
N GLY A 32 -13.53 -18.41 -11.71
CA GLY A 32 -13.84 -17.71 -12.96
C GLY A 32 -15.31 -17.31 -13.08
N LYS A 33 -16.26 -18.17 -12.66
CA LYS A 33 -17.69 -17.81 -12.61
C LYS A 33 -17.96 -16.67 -11.62
N HIS A 34 -17.38 -16.72 -10.43
CA HIS A 34 -17.55 -15.65 -9.43
C HIS A 34 -16.96 -14.33 -9.90
N ILE A 35 -15.80 -14.36 -10.58
CA ILE A 35 -15.20 -13.16 -11.18
C ILE A 35 -16.15 -12.56 -12.23
N ASN A 36 -16.63 -13.37 -13.18
CA ASN A 36 -17.54 -12.88 -14.21
C ASN A 36 -18.80 -12.26 -13.61
N ASN A 37 -19.39 -12.91 -12.60
CA ASN A 37 -20.56 -12.38 -11.93
C ASN A 37 -20.26 -11.06 -11.20
N ALA A 38 -19.11 -10.97 -10.50
CA ALA A 38 -18.70 -9.74 -9.82
C ALA A 38 -18.53 -8.59 -10.83
N LEU A 39 -17.88 -8.86 -11.94
CA LEU A 39 -17.67 -7.85 -12.97
C LEU A 39 -18.98 -7.38 -13.62
N HIS A 40 -19.92 -8.28 -13.88
CA HIS A 40 -21.20 -7.94 -14.52
C HIS A 40 -22.22 -7.32 -13.58
N GLU A 41 -22.27 -7.74 -12.33
CA GLU A 41 -23.35 -7.37 -11.42
C GLU A 41 -22.97 -6.23 -10.49
N GLU A 42 -21.72 -6.13 -10.07
CA GLU A 42 -21.28 -5.20 -9.02
C GLU A 42 -20.38 -4.09 -9.55
N LEU A 43 -19.53 -4.40 -10.52
CA LEU A 43 -18.45 -3.49 -10.96
C LEU A 43 -18.70 -2.91 -12.36
N ALA A 44 -19.79 -3.30 -13.03
CA ALA A 44 -20.21 -2.66 -14.25
C ALA A 44 -20.73 -1.26 -13.94
N SER A 45 -19.99 -0.26 -14.36
CA SER A 45 -20.28 1.17 -14.09
C SER A 45 -21.51 1.69 -14.85
N ASP A 46 -22.19 0.88 -15.64
CA ASP A 46 -23.29 1.31 -16.52
C ASP A 46 -24.46 0.32 -16.53
N PRO A 47 -25.67 0.73 -16.10
CA PRO A 47 -26.86 -0.13 -16.14
C PRO A 47 -27.32 -0.49 -17.57
N THR A 48 -26.71 0.08 -18.61
CA THR A 48 -27.10 -0.12 -20.01
C THR A 48 -26.38 -1.26 -20.73
N GLY A 49 -25.57 -2.08 -20.03
CA GLY A 49 -25.01 -3.32 -20.60
C GLY A 49 -24.02 -3.12 -21.75
N ALA A 50 -23.48 -1.93 -21.94
CA ALA A 50 -22.53 -1.62 -23.00
C ALA A 50 -21.12 -2.07 -22.60
N ASN A 51 -20.71 -3.17 -23.19
CA ASN A 51 -19.33 -3.61 -23.44
C ASN A 51 -18.29 -3.38 -22.33
N PHE A 52 -18.14 -4.38 -21.51
CA PHE A 52 -17.03 -4.58 -20.57
C PHE A 52 -15.61 -4.53 -21.20
N ALA A 53 -15.52 -4.46 -22.52
CA ALA A 53 -14.26 -4.52 -23.26
C ALA A 53 -13.47 -3.20 -23.31
N THR A 54 -14.02 -2.09 -22.78
CA THR A 54 -13.37 -0.78 -22.94
C THR A 54 -13.23 -0.03 -21.62
N ILE A 55 -12.59 -0.66 -20.63
CA ILE A 55 -12.15 0.05 -19.42
C ILE A 55 -10.71 0.56 -19.60
N GLU A 56 -10.42 1.15 -20.74
CA GLU A 56 -9.19 1.94 -20.92
C GLU A 56 -9.29 3.34 -20.31
N ASN A 57 -10.50 3.80 -19.95
CA ASN A 57 -10.76 5.15 -19.43
C ASN A 57 -11.22 5.23 -17.97
N SER A 58 -11.25 4.12 -17.23
CA SER A 58 -11.53 4.16 -15.81
C SER A 58 -10.26 4.52 -15.03
N LYS A 59 -10.34 5.50 -14.12
CA LYS A 59 -9.24 5.87 -13.23
C LYS A 59 -8.71 4.70 -12.37
N ASN A 60 -9.50 3.63 -12.22
CA ASN A 60 -9.14 2.41 -11.49
C ASN A 60 -9.53 1.17 -12.31
N PRO A 61 -8.61 0.60 -13.10
CA PRO A 61 -8.90 -0.60 -13.86
C PRO A 61 -9.16 -1.79 -12.92
N THR A 62 -10.24 -2.53 -13.18
CA THR A 62 -10.59 -3.74 -12.40
C THR A 62 -9.89 -4.99 -12.89
N VAL A 63 -9.45 -4.99 -14.15
CA VAL A 63 -8.73 -6.08 -14.82
C VAL A 63 -7.53 -5.53 -15.55
N ALA A 64 -6.37 -6.14 -15.35
CA ALA A 64 -5.14 -5.82 -16.06
C ALA A 64 -4.50 -7.09 -16.65
N LYS A 65 -3.84 -6.98 -17.79
CA LYS A 65 -3.10 -8.07 -18.43
C LYS A 65 -1.61 -7.86 -18.26
N PHE A 66 -0.95 -8.83 -17.63
CA PHE A 66 0.50 -8.81 -17.46
C PHE A 66 1.14 -9.97 -18.22
N ALA A 67 2.28 -9.68 -18.84
CA ALA A 67 3.11 -10.70 -19.46
C ALA A 67 3.93 -11.40 -18.36
N ILE A 68 3.78 -12.72 -18.27
CA ILE A 68 4.55 -13.56 -17.34
C ILE A 68 5.42 -14.52 -18.16
N VAL A 69 6.71 -14.58 -17.79
CA VAL A 69 7.64 -15.53 -18.38
C VAL A 69 7.64 -16.81 -17.54
N GLN A 70 7.27 -17.92 -18.14
CA GLN A 70 7.26 -19.24 -17.50
C GLN A 70 8.21 -20.19 -18.22
N LYS A 71 8.86 -21.06 -17.45
CA LYS A 71 9.75 -22.09 -18.01
C LYS A 71 8.93 -23.37 -18.24
N GLU A 72 8.65 -23.69 -19.49
CA GLU A 72 7.95 -24.91 -19.89
C GLU A 72 8.88 -25.78 -20.75
N GLY A 73 9.13 -27.03 -20.33
CA GLY A 73 9.95 -27.97 -21.08
C GLY A 73 11.37 -27.48 -21.42
N GLY A 74 11.96 -26.62 -20.57
CA GLY A 74 13.29 -26.05 -20.81
C GLY A 74 13.31 -24.75 -21.65
N ARG A 75 12.16 -24.30 -22.14
CA ARG A 75 12.01 -23.05 -22.93
C ARG A 75 11.32 -21.99 -22.08
N LEU A 76 11.71 -20.72 -22.29
CA LEU A 76 11.03 -19.58 -21.71
C LEU A 76 9.84 -19.20 -22.61
N VAL A 77 8.64 -19.26 -22.07
CA VAL A 77 7.40 -18.91 -22.76
C VAL A 77 6.78 -17.70 -22.09
N THR A 78 6.51 -16.66 -22.86
CA THR A 78 5.80 -15.47 -22.35
C THR A 78 4.29 -15.67 -22.57
N ARG A 79 3.53 -15.59 -21.48
CA ARG A 79 2.07 -15.68 -21.51
C ARG A 79 1.46 -14.40 -20.93
N GLN A 80 0.41 -13.91 -21.56
CA GLN A 80 -0.43 -12.87 -20.97
C GLN A 80 -1.41 -13.50 -19.98
N VAL A 81 -1.35 -13.04 -18.73
CA VAL A 81 -2.23 -13.50 -17.67
C VAL A 81 -3.05 -12.31 -17.15
N GLU A 82 -4.35 -12.54 -16.99
CA GLU A 82 -5.26 -11.56 -16.41
C GLU A 82 -5.10 -11.52 -14.89
N PHE A 83 -4.99 -10.32 -14.38
CA PHE A 83 -4.98 -9.99 -12.96
C PHE A 83 -6.18 -9.10 -12.64
N TYR A 84 -6.69 -9.25 -11.45
CA TYR A 84 -7.92 -8.62 -10.97
C TYR A 84 -7.59 -7.77 -9.76
N SER A 85 -8.18 -6.57 -9.69
CA SER A 85 -7.97 -5.62 -8.60
C SER A 85 -8.53 -6.14 -7.27
N LEU A 86 -8.19 -5.44 -6.18
CA LEU A 86 -8.71 -5.74 -4.84
C LEU A 86 -10.24 -5.76 -4.81
N ASP A 87 -10.92 -4.87 -5.56
CA ASP A 87 -12.39 -4.83 -5.60
C ASP A 87 -12.99 -6.14 -6.10
N VAL A 88 -12.43 -6.70 -7.18
CA VAL A 88 -12.84 -8.02 -7.68
C VAL A 88 -12.55 -9.11 -6.66
N VAL A 89 -11.39 -9.06 -6.00
CA VAL A 89 -11.02 -10.05 -4.97
C VAL A 89 -11.98 -10.02 -3.79
N LEU A 90 -12.39 -8.83 -3.34
CA LEU A 90 -13.37 -8.65 -2.27
C LEU A 90 -14.74 -9.21 -2.68
N SER A 91 -15.25 -8.83 -3.86
CA SER A 91 -16.53 -9.31 -4.37
C SER A 91 -16.58 -10.84 -4.51
N VAL A 92 -15.51 -11.45 -5.04
CA VAL A 92 -15.37 -12.90 -5.11
C VAL A 92 -15.36 -13.52 -3.71
N GLY A 93 -14.63 -12.93 -2.76
CA GLY A 93 -14.53 -13.41 -1.38
C GLY A 93 -15.88 -13.43 -0.64
N TYR A 94 -16.74 -12.46 -0.91
CA TYR A 94 -18.10 -12.44 -0.36
C TYR A 94 -19.03 -13.49 -0.99
N ARG A 95 -18.83 -13.85 -2.26
CA ARG A 95 -19.66 -14.82 -3.00
C ARG A 95 -19.25 -16.27 -2.79
N VAL A 96 -17.97 -16.53 -2.54
CA VAL A 96 -17.44 -17.89 -2.45
C VAL A 96 -17.95 -18.64 -1.22
N LYS A 97 -18.63 -19.80 -1.47
CA LYS A 97 -19.10 -20.70 -0.41
C LYS A 97 -18.02 -21.75 -0.08
N SER A 98 -17.01 -21.35 0.69
CA SER A 98 -15.97 -22.24 1.19
C SER A 98 -15.60 -21.88 2.63
N ASN A 99 -14.93 -22.80 3.35
CA ASN A 99 -14.45 -22.51 4.70
C ASN A 99 -13.49 -21.30 4.73
N ARG A 100 -12.64 -21.17 3.72
CA ARG A 100 -11.74 -20.02 3.56
C ARG A 100 -12.49 -18.74 3.23
N GLY A 101 -13.55 -18.82 2.41
CA GLY A 101 -14.46 -17.70 2.16
C GLY A 101 -15.19 -17.24 3.43
N ILE A 102 -15.57 -18.18 4.32
CA ILE A 102 -16.15 -17.83 5.63
C ILE A 102 -15.11 -17.11 6.50
N GLN A 103 -13.88 -17.62 6.57
CA GLN A 103 -12.80 -16.97 7.32
C GLN A 103 -12.49 -15.57 6.79
N PHE A 104 -12.44 -15.42 5.46
CA PHE A 104 -12.23 -14.13 4.80
C PHE A 104 -13.34 -13.13 5.18
N ARG A 105 -14.61 -13.52 5.09
CA ARG A 105 -15.74 -12.63 5.49
C ARG A 105 -15.72 -12.25 6.96
N ARG A 106 -15.36 -13.18 7.86
CA ARG A 106 -15.20 -12.87 9.28
C ARG A 106 -14.10 -11.84 9.51
N TRP A 107 -12.95 -12.02 8.87
CA TRP A 107 -11.85 -11.06 8.93
C TRP A 107 -12.27 -9.69 8.37
N ALA A 108 -12.84 -9.66 7.16
CA ALA A 108 -13.30 -8.43 6.52
C ALA A 108 -14.33 -7.67 7.38
N ASN A 109 -15.27 -8.40 8.01
CA ASN A 109 -16.25 -7.79 8.91
C ASN A 109 -15.62 -7.20 10.18
N VAL A 110 -14.56 -7.81 10.71
CA VAL A 110 -13.81 -7.24 11.85
C VAL A 110 -13.12 -5.95 11.43
N VAL A 111 -12.40 -5.97 10.31
CA VAL A 111 -11.71 -4.77 9.79
C VAL A 111 -12.70 -3.64 9.52
N LEU A 112 -13.82 -3.94 8.86
CA LEU A 112 -14.86 -2.95 8.56
C LEU A 112 -15.50 -2.39 9.83
N ARG A 113 -15.80 -3.24 10.81
CA ARG A 113 -16.34 -2.83 12.11
C ARG A 113 -15.37 -1.90 12.82
N ASP A 114 -14.10 -2.28 12.89
CA ASP A 114 -13.08 -1.47 13.55
C ASP A 114 -12.95 -0.12 12.86
N TYR A 115 -12.99 -0.09 11.53
CA TYR A 115 -12.98 1.14 10.76
C TYR A 115 -14.19 2.04 11.05
N LEU A 116 -15.41 1.47 11.05
CA LEU A 116 -16.65 2.23 11.28
C LEU A 116 -16.80 2.71 12.72
N LEU A 117 -16.38 1.90 13.71
CA LEU A 117 -16.53 2.25 15.12
C LEU A 117 -15.41 3.15 15.65
N GLN A 118 -14.20 3.04 15.11
CA GLN A 118 -13.03 3.80 15.54
C GLN A 118 -12.70 4.96 14.58
N GLY A 119 -13.51 5.17 13.55
CA GLY A 119 -13.33 6.18 12.50
C GLY A 119 -12.32 5.78 11.42
N TYR A 120 -11.40 4.87 11.71
CA TYR A 120 -10.47 4.29 10.75
C TYR A 120 -9.70 3.11 11.36
N SER A 121 -9.36 2.11 10.56
CA SER A 121 -8.46 1.03 10.97
C SER A 121 -7.02 1.51 10.81
N VAL A 122 -6.48 2.11 11.86
CA VAL A 122 -5.10 2.61 11.82
C VAL A 122 -4.13 1.49 12.12
N ASN A 123 -3.08 1.42 11.34
CA ASN A 123 -1.94 0.58 11.67
C ASN A 123 -1.20 1.20 12.87
N ARG A 124 -1.57 0.77 14.09
CA ARG A 124 -1.00 1.26 15.36
C ARG A 124 0.52 1.20 15.39
N HIS A 125 1.11 0.27 14.64
CA HIS A 125 2.57 0.16 14.55
C HIS A 125 3.18 1.35 13.79
N LEU A 126 2.55 1.80 12.70
CA LEU A 126 3.01 2.96 11.94
C LEU A 126 2.89 4.25 12.77
N ILE A 127 1.79 4.41 13.53
CA ILE A 127 1.64 5.55 14.42
C ILE A 127 2.71 5.55 15.50
N ALA A 128 2.95 4.40 16.17
CA ALA A 128 3.98 4.29 17.18
C ALA A 128 5.38 4.59 16.61
N LEU A 129 5.67 4.18 15.37
CA LEU A 129 6.91 4.52 14.68
C LEU A 129 6.99 6.02 14.38
N GLN A 130 5.91 6.63 13.92
CA GLN A 130 5.85 8.06 13.62
C GLN A 130 6.04 8.90 14.90
N GLU A 131 5.35 8.56 15.98
CA GLU A 131 5.53 9.21 17.30
C GLU A 131 6.96 9.07 17.83
N ASN A 132 7.58 7.91 17.64
CA ASN A 132 8.98 7.72 18.03
C ASN A 132 9.94 8.54 17.16
N MET A 133 9.67 8.66 15.87
CA MET A 133 10.46 9.53 14.98
C MET A 133 10.31 10.99 15.36
N ASP A 134 9.11 11.47 15.64
CA ASP A 134 8.85 12.84 16.04
C ASP A 134 9.56 13.18 17.35
N LYS A 135 9.51 12.31 18.36
CA LYS A 135 10.26 12.47 19.62
C LYS A 135 11.77 12.54 19.42
N ARG A 136 12.31 11.72 18.51
CA ARG A 136 13.75 11.75 18.20
C ARG A 136 14.13 13.02 17.45
N MET A 137 13.27 13.49 16.55
CA MET A 137 13.47 14.73 15.80
C MET A 137 13.52 15.92 16.76
N THR A 138 12.53 16.05 17.65
CA THR A 138 12.49 17.10 18.68
C THR A 138 13.73 17.07 19.58
N HIS A 139 14.18 15.89 19.96
CA HIS A 139 15.40 15.73 20.77
C HIS A 139 16.66 16.17 20.03
N ILE A 140 16.76 15.90 18.73
CA ILE A 140 17.88 16.34 17.88
C ILE A 140 17.86 17.88 17.76
N GLU A 141 16.71 18.46 17.53
CA GLU A 141 16.53 19.92 17.45
C GLU A 141 16.94 20.61 18.75
N ASP A 142 16.56 20.05 19.91
CA ASP A 142 16.98 20.56 21.22
C ASP A 142 18.49 20.49 21.43
N ILE A 143 19.13 19.40 21.00
CA ILE A 143 20.59 19.26 21.07
C ILE A 143 21.27 20.28 20.16
N GLN A 144 20.79 20.46 18.94
CA GLN A 144 21.33 21.43 17.99
C GLN A 144 21.20 22.85 18.52
N ALA A 145 20.04 23.22 19.11
CA ALA A 145 19.84 24.52 19.71
C ALA A 145 20.84 24.79 20.87
N LYS A 146 21.07 23.78 21.73
CA LYS A 146 22.06 23.88 22.80
C LYS A 146 23.50 24.04 22.29
N GLN A 147 23.85 23.26 21.25
CA GLN A 147 25.17 23.37 20.62
C GLN A 147 25.38 24.76 19.98
N GLN A 148 24.34 25.29 19.32
CA GLN A 148 24.40 26.62 18.74
C GLN A 148 24.60 27.69 19.80
N GLN A 149 23.88 27.60 20.92
CA GLN A 149 24.08 28.54 22.06
C GLN A 149 25.50 28.47 22.63
N GLN A 150 26.06 27.27 22.75
CA GLN A 150 27.44 27.08 23.21
C GLN A 150 28.45 27.70 22.24
N LEU A 151 28.25 27.48 20.94
CA LEU A 151 29.08 28.08 19.90
C LEU A 151 29.01 29.60 19.91
N ASP A 152 27.84 30.18 20.03
CA ASP A 152 27.64 31.62 20.11
C ASP A 152 28.31 32.22 21.37
N PHE A 153 28.23 31.49 22.49
CA PHE A 153 28.93 31.88 23.73
C PHE A 153 30.45 31.87 23.52
N PHE A 154 31.02 30.81 22.92
CA PHE A 154 32.45 30.75 22.64
C PHE A 154 32.91 31.83 21.67
N ILE A 155 32.16 32.11 20.62
CA ILE A 155 32.49 33.18 19.67
C ILE A 155 32.52 34.53 20.38
N ARG A 156 31.54 34.84 21.23
CA ARG A 156 31.48 36.11 21.97
C ARG A 156 32.57 36.24 23.00
N THR A 157 32.98 35.15 23.65
CA THR A 157 34.03 35.18 24.68
C THR A 157 35.45 35.09 24.14
N SER A 158 35.61 34.52 22.92
CA SER A 158 36.90 34.32 22.29
C SER A 158 37.30 35.45 21.32
N THR A 159 36.38 36.36 21.00
CA THR A 159 36.70 37.54 20.18
C THR A 159 37.23 38.62 21.10
N PRO A 160 38.52 38.98 21.07
CA PRO A 160 39.04 40.12 21.84
C PRO A 160 38.31 41.39 21.37
N PRO A 161 38.05 42.36 22.29
CA PRO A 161 37.48 43.63 21.90
C PRO A 161 38.41 44.28 20.86
N ALA A 162 37.82 44.68 19.74
CA ALA A 162 38.56 45.42 18.70
C ALA A 162 38.81 46.84 19.16
N GLU A 163 39.69 47.01 20.15
CA GLU A 163 40.37 48.28 20.38
C GLU A 163 41.62 48.26 19.48
N MET A 164 41.46 48.83 18.29
CA MET A 164 42.62 49.28 17.53
C MET A 164 43.28 50.44 18.28
N VAL A 165 44.35 50.15 18.97
CA VAL A 165 45.28 51.20 19.44
C VAL A 165 46.04 51.60 18.20
N PHE A 166 45.69 52.72 17.62
CA PHE A 166 46.57 53.45 16.69
C PHE A 166 47.72 54.02 17.49
N PHE A 167 48.88 53.44 17.36
CA PHE A 167 50.13 54.15 17.76
C PHE A 167 50.43 55.10 16.60
N GLU A 168 50.24 56.43 16.86
CA GLU A 168 50.91 57.47 16.15
C GLU A 168 52.34 57.51 16.69
N GLY A 169 53.32 57.14 15.90
CA GLY A 169 54.73 57.36 16.18
C GLY A 169 55.18 58.66 15.56
N ASP A 170 55.75 59.53 16.36
CA ASP A 170 56.53 60.68 15.95
C ASP A 170 57.81 60.25 15.19
#